data_957b897e57ec88862403b2cfe95042e3
#
_entry.id   957b897e57ec88862403b2cfe95042e3
#
_cell.length_a   1.000
_cell.length_b   1.000
_cell.length_c   1.000
_cell.angle_alpha   90.00
_cell.angle_beta   90.00
_cell.angle_gamma   90.00
#
_symmetry.space_group_name_H-M   'P 1'
#
loop_
_entity.id
_entity.type
_entity.pdbx_description
1 polymer ?
#
loop_
_entity_poly.entity_id
_entity_poly.type
_entity_poly.pdbx_seq_one_letter_code
_entity_poly.pdbx_strand_id
1 'polypeptide(L)'
;MKTLVFVHGYFGGGAQWADQVHVFGGQFQVITPDLPGFGAANQLNTPETIRGLAMNVLSELDKLGVHRFHLVGHSMGGMIAQEMIALVPERIEKLVLYGTGPVGLMPGRFETIEESRRGLWEQGVEATGRRIAATWFMRGEAGQGYELCAELALQATLQAALAGLAAMEVWSGEKALVKIKSPTLVLWGDGDRAYLWPQPEKLWREIDGAQLAVIPGCAHAVHLEKSYLFNAVLQDFLGEE
;
A
#
# COMPACT_ATOMS: atom_id res chain seq x y z
N MET A 1 16.16 18.71 -0.74
CA MET A 1 15.18 17.97 -1.57
C MET A 1 14.14 17.39 -0.62
N LYS A 2 12.84 17.53 -0.92
CA LYS A 2 11.78 16.90 -0.11
C LYS A 2 11.85 15.38 -0.26
N THR A 3 11.39 14.66 0.76
CA THR A 3 11.39 13.18 0.72
C THR A 3 10.01 12.67 0.34
N LEU A 4 9.96 11.65 -0.51
CA LEU A 4 8.76 10.93 -0.94
C LEU A 4 8.90 9.44 -0.59
N VAL A 5 8.02 8.95 0.28
CA VAL A 5 8.05 7.57 0.79
C VAL A 5 6.90 6.77 0.19
N PHE A 6 7.21 5.63 -0.42
CA PHE A 6 6.22 4.67 -0.92
C PHE A 6 6.22 3.41 -0.06
N VAL A 7 5.10 3.10 0.56
CA VAL A 7 4.91 1.88 1.37
C VAL A 7 4.06 0.89 0.59
N HIS A 8 4.64 -0.29 0.32
CA HIS A 8 3.97 -1.36 -0.43
C HIS A 8 2.92 -2.10 0.40
N GLY A 9 2.08 -2.90 -0.28
CA GLY A 9 1.05 -3.73 0.32
C GLY A 9 1.52 -5.13 0.69
N TYR A 10 0.55 -5.96 1.08
CA TYR A 10 0.72 -7.38 1.34
C TYR A 10 1.30 -8.09 0.11
N PHE A 11 2.27 -8.97 0.27
CA PHE A 11 3.02 -9.63 -0.80
C PHE A 11 3.80 -8.69 -1.76
N GLY A 12 3.87 -7.40 -1.45
CA GLY A 12 4.65 -6.46 -2.25
C GLY A 12 6.11 -6.36 -1.83
N GLY A 13 6.78 -5.36 -2.38
CA GLY A 13 8.16 -4.98 -2.06
C GLY A 13 8.51 -3.63 -2.67
N GLY A 14 9.59 -3.01 -2.20
CA GLY A 14 10.07 -1.72 -2.69
C GLY A 14 10.35 -1.70 -4.19
N ALA A 15 10.74 -2.84 -4.76
CA ALA A 15 11.03 -2.97 -6.20
C ALA A 15 9.82 -2.71 -7.11
N GLN A 16 8.58 -2.87 -6.60
CA GLN A 16 7.38 -2.55 -7.41
C GLN A 16 7.29 -1.06 -7.80
N TRP A 17 8.02 -0.19 -7.11
CA TRP A 17 8.01 1.26 -7.32
C TRP A 17 9.13 1.76 -8.26
N ALA A 18 9.81 0.87 -8.99
CA ALA A 18 10.97 1.24 -9.81
C ALA A 18 10.68 2.37 -10.81
N ASP A 19 9.50 2.36 -11.46
CA ASP A 19 9.07 3.42 -12.37
C ASP A 19 8.86 4.75 -11.63
N GLN A 20 8.25 4.73 -10.43
CA GLN A 20 8.05 5.90 -9.60
C GLN A 20 9.38 6.47 -9.08
N VAL A 21 10.33 5.61 -8.71
CA VAL A 21 11.69 6.02 -8.34
C VAL A 21 12.36 6.76 -9.50
N HIS A 22 12.23 6.24 -10.74
CA HIS A 22 12.76 6.89 -11.92
C HIS A 22 12.11 8.26 -12.18
N VAL A 23 10.78 8.33 -12.14
CA VAL A 23 10.02 9.55 -12.48
C VAL A 23 10.21 10.65 -11.44
N PHE A 24 10.17 10.29 -10.15
CA PHE A 24 10.20 11.27 -9.05
C PHE A 24 11.61 11.56 -8.52
N GLY A 25 12.61 10.71 -8.80
CA GLY A 25 13.96 10.81 -8.25
C GLY A 25 14.74 12.09 -8.60
N GLY A 26 14.32 12.81 -9.66
CA GLY A 26 14.90 14.12 -10.00
C GLY A 26 14.39 15.27 -9.13
N GLN A 27 13.25 15.11 -8.45
CA GLN A 27 12.58 16.15 -7.66
C GLN A 27 12.53 15.81 -6.16
N PHE A 28 12.51 14.52 -5.81
CA PHE A 28 12.39 14.02 -4.44
C PHE A 28 13.51 13.05 -4.11
N GLN A 29 13.88 12.98 -2.83
CA GLN A 29 14.54 11.81 -2.29
C GLN A 29 13.47 10.71 -2.16
N VAL A 30 13.45 9.75 -3.10
CA VAL A 30 12.46 8.67 -3.09
C VAL A 30 12.94 7.52 -2.21
N ILE A 31 12.12 7.07 -1.27
CA ILE A 31 12.39 5.96 -0.36
C ILE A 31 11.27 4.93 -0.50
N THR A 32 11.65 3.68 -0.77
CA THR A 32 10.73 2.55 -0.97
C THR A 32 11.11 1.39 -0.04
N PRO A 33 10.83 1.49 1.27
CA PRO A 33 11.24 0.46 2.22
C PRO A 33 10.54 -0.86 1.93
N ASP A 34 11.27 -1.96 2.10
CA ASP A 34 10.67 -3.28 2.18
C ASP A 34 10.15 -3.51 3.61
N LEU A 35 8.90 -3.92 3.73
CA LEU A 35 8.32 -4.27 5.03
C LEU A 35 8.96 -5.55 5.58
N PRO A 36 9.13 -5.66 6.91
CA PRO A 36 9.67 -6.87 7.52
C PRO A 36 8.95 -8.13 7.06
N GLY A 37 9.68 -9.12 6.58
CA GLY A 37 9.18 -10.38 6.04
C GLY A 37 8.85 -10.37 4.55
N PHE A 38 9.00 -9.20 3.86
CA PHE A 38 8.70 -9.02 2.44
C PHE A 38 9.91 -8.45 1.70
N GLY A 39 9.96 -8.66 0.37
CA GLY A 39 11.02 -8.14 -0.47
C GLY A 39 12.43 -8.47 0.06
N ALA A 40 13.36 -7.52 0.00
CA ALA A 40 14.71 -7.70 0.52
C ALA A 40 14.79 -7.80 2.06
N ALA A 41 13.71 -7.43 2.78
CA ALA A 41 13.59 -7.55 4.24
C ALA A 41 12.96 -8.87 4.70
N ASN A 42 12.90 -9.89 3.84
CA ASN A 42 12.22 -11.17 4.08
C ASN A 42 12.78 -11.98 5.26
N GLN A 43 14.01 -11.72 5.70
CA GLN A 43 14.62 -12.36 6.86
C GLN A 43 14.23 -11.72 8.20
N LEU A 44 13.54 -10.57 8.17
CA LEU A 44 13.12 -9.88 9.38
C LEU A 44 11.76 -10.41 9.85
N ASN A 45 11.59 -10.50 11.18
CA ASN A 45 10.31 -10.88 11.77
C ASN A 45 9.25 -9.84 11.47
N THR A 46 8.11 -10.27 10.91
CA THR A 46 6.97 -9.41 10.59
C THR A 46 6.14 -9.13 11.83
N PRO A 47 5.90 -7.87 12.19
CA PRO A 47 4.93 -7.52 13.22
C PRO A 47 3.51 -7.99 12.85
N GLU A 48 2.78 -8.54 13.82
CA GLU A 48 1.39 -9.01 13.64
C GLU A 48 0.35 -7.89 13.82
N THR A 49 0.76 -6.62 13.71
CA THR A 49 -0.12 -5.45 13.79
C THR A 49 0.28 -4.40 12.77
N ILE A 50 -0.70 -3.71 12.19
CA ILE A 50 -0.46 -2.58 11.27
C ILE A 50 0.33 -1.47 11.99
N ARG A 51 0.04 -1.21 13.27
CA ARG A 51 0.80 -0.27 14.08
C ARG A 51 2.27 -0.67 14.23
N GLY A 52 2.57 -1.96 14.44
CA GLY A 52 3.94 -2.46 14.51
C GLY A 52 4.70 -2.26 13.20
N LEU A 53 4.04 -2.52 12.06
CA LEU A 53 4.60 -2.23 10.73
C LEU A 53 4.85 -0.74 10.52
N ALA A 54 3.92 0.13 10.95
CA ALA A 54 4.08 1.58 10.88
C ALA A 54 5.28 2.07 11.71
N MET A 55 5.44 1.56 12.92
CA MET A 55 6.59 1.87 13.79
C MET A 55 7.91 1.40 13.17
N ASN A 56 7.91 0.26 12.46
CA ASN A 56 9.10 -0.21 11.76
C ASN A 56 9.51 0.76 10.64
N VAL A 57 8.55 1.15 9.78
CA VAL A 57 8.83 2.13 8.70
C VAL A 57 9.34 3.46 9.29
N LEU A 58 8.71 3.97 10.34
CA LEU A 58 9.15 5.20 11.01
C LEU A 58 10.57 5.08 11.56
N SER A 59 10.91 3.93 12.17
CA SER A 59 12.26 3.65 12.68
C SER A 59 13.32 3.64 11.56
N GLU A 60 12.98 3.10 10.38
CA GLU A 60 13.88 3.15 9.23
C GLU A 60 14.09 4.57 8.71
N LEU A 61 13.02 5.35 8.63
CA LEU A 61 13.11 6.76 8.25
C LEU A 61 13.95 7.56 9.26
N ASP A 62 13.85 7.26 10.55
CA ASP A 62 14.66 7.90 11.60
C ASP A 62 16.16 7.58 11.42
N LYS A 63 16.50 6.33 11.11
CA LYS A 63 17.90 5.92 10.81
C LYS A 63 18.47 6.64 9.59
N LEU A 64 17.62 7.00 8.62
CA LEU A 64 17.98 7.76 7.43
C LEU A 64 17.98 9.28 7.66
N GLY A 65 17.65 9.74 8.88
CA GLY A 65 17.55 11.16 9.21
C GLY A 65 16.38 11.90 8.55
N VAL A 66 15.34 11.17 8.13
CA VAL A 66 14.16 11.72 7.47
C VAL A 66 13.14 12.17 8.52
N HIS A 67 13.00 13.48 8.69
CA HIS A 67 12.10 14.05 9.70
C HIS A 67 10.72 14.44 9.13
N ARG A 68 10.65 14.86 7.86
CA ARG A 68 9.41 15.24 7.17
C ARG A 68 9.39 14.65 5.77
N PHE A 69 8.21 14.19 5.33
CA PHE A 69 8.07 13.49 4.06
C PHE A 69 6.64 13.53 3.53
N HIS A 70 6.49 13.33 2.23
CA HIS A 70 5.25 12.94 1.59
C HIS A 70 5.13 11.41 1.66
N LEU A 71 3.93 10.90 1.88
CA LEU A 71 3.69 9.47 2.12
C LEU A 71 2.66 8.92 1.15
N VAL A 72 3.03 7.87 0.43
CA VAL A 72 2.14 7.09 -0.43
C VAL A 72 2.03 5.67 0.15
N GLY A 73 0.83 5.26 0.53
CA GLY A 73 0.56 3.92 1.04
C GLY A 73 -0.36 3.13 0.11
N HIS A 74 0.10 1.97 -0.38
CA HIS A 74 -0.66 1.07 -1.24
C HIS A 74 -1.23 -0.10 -0.46
N SER A 75 -2.54 -0.36 -0.56
CA SER A 75 -3.16 -1.55 0.02
C SER A 75 -2.95 -1.63 1.55
N MET A 76 -2.35 -2.70 2.08
CA MET A 76 -1.90 -2.79 3.46
C MET A 76 -0.95 -1.63 3.82
N GLY A 77 -0.12 -1.16 2.88
CA GLY A 77 0.70 0.04 3.06
C GLY A 77 -0.13 1.31 3.29
N GLY A 78 -1.36 1.37 2.78
CA GLY A 78 -2.30 2.45 3.08
C GLY A 78 -2.88 2.38 4.50
N MET A 79 -3.06 1.18 5.06
CA MET A 79 -3.38 1.01 6.49
C MET A 79 -2.19 1.45 7.35
N ILE A 80 -0.97 1.07 6.96
CA ILE A 80 0.28 1.49 7.61
C ILE A 80 0.41 3.02 7.57
N ALA A 81 0.14 3.65 6.44
CA ALA A 81 0.18 5.10 6.29
C ALA A 81 -0.85 5.81 7.20
N GLN A 82 -2.04 5.24 7.38
CA GLN A 82 -3.04 5.74 8.33
C GLN A 82 -2.57 5.64 9.79
N GLU A 83 -1.85 4.58 10.16
CA GLU A 83 -1.22 4.48 11.48
C GLU A 83 -0.06 5.48 11.63
N MET A 84 0.78 5.64 10.59
CA MET A 84 1.90 6.58 10.63
C MET A 84 1.42 8.01 10.85
N ILE A 85 0.37 8.45 10.14
CA ILE A 85 -0.17 9.81 10.33
C ILE A 85 -0.87 9.97 11.68
N ALA A 86 -1.41 8.92 12.25
CA ALA A 86 -1.97 8.95 13.60
C ALA A 86 -0.88 9.04 14.68
N LEU A 87 0.33 8.52 14.40
CA LEU A 87 1.48 8.52 15.32
C LEU A 87 2.29 9.83 15.24
N VAL A 88 2.54 10.33 14.04
CA VAL A 88 3.46 11.45 13.77
C VAL A 88 2.87 12.41 12.72
N PRO A 89 1.69 13.00 12.97
CA PRO A 89 0.99 13.82 11.98
C PRO A 89 1.81 15.01 11.47
N GLU A 90 2.69 15.55 12.31
CA GLU A 90 3.55 16.71 11.98
C GLU A 90 4.69 16.38 11.00
N ARG A 91 4.98 15.09 10.81
CA ARG A 91 6.03 14.62 9.88
C ARG A 91 5.51 14.41 8.46
N ILE A 92 4.20 14.22 8.28
CA ILE A 92 3.60 13.88 6.98
C ILE A 92 3.03 15.13 6.31
N GLU A 93 3.70 15.60 5.26
CA GLU A 93 3.35 16.84 4.56
C GLU A 93 2.15 16.66 3.62
N LYS A 94 2.12 15.56 2.87
CA LYS A 94 1.00 15.14 2.02
C LYS A 94 0.83 13.63 2.13
N LEU A 95 -0.40 13.16 2.07
CA LEU A 95 -0.76 11.74 2.21
C LEU A 95 -1.48 11.25 0.96
N VAL A 96 -1.05 10.12 0.41
CA VAL A 96 -1.76 9.41 -0.66
C VAL A 96 -2.18 8.04 -0.16
N LEU A 97 -3.48 7.81 -0.11
CA LEU A 97 -4.09 6.53 0.23
C LEU A 97 -4.54 5.85 -1.06
N TYR A 98 -3.78 4.86 -1.49
CA TYR A 98 -3.90 4.26 -2.80
C TYR A 98 -4.33 2.79 -2.71
N GLY A 99 -5.44 2.43 -3.39
CA GLY A 99 -5.99 1.07 -3.42
C GLY A 99 -6.15 0.50 -2.00
N THR A 100 -6.72 1.27 -1.09
CA THR A 100 -6.81 0.93 0.35
C THR A 100 -8.15 1.34 0.94
N GLY A 101 -8.36 0.99 2.20
CA GLY A 101 -9.58 1.30 2.95
C GLY A 101 -9.29 1.58 4.42
N PRO A 102 -10.31 1.95 5.20
CA PRO A 102 -10.18 2.27 6.61
C PRO A 102 -10.27 1.06 7.54
N VAL A 103 -10.50 -0.14 7.00
CA VAL A 103 -10.60 -1.39 7.77
C VAL A 103 -9.87 -2.52 7.07
N GLY A 104 -9.39 -3.49 7.84
CA GLY A 104 -8.71 -4.66 7.29
C GLY A 104 -9.66 -5.78 6.88
N LEU A 105 -10.80 -5.95 7.55
CA LEU A 105 -11.87 -6.84 7.10
C LEU A 105 -12.74 -6.12 6.08
N MET A 106 -12.53 -6.43 4.80
CA MET A 106 -13.17 -5.75 3.67
C MET A 106 -14.32 -6.58 3.12
N PRO A 107 -15.58 -6.14 3.30
CA PRO A 107 -16.71 -6.80 2.67
C PRO A 107 -16.58 -6.85 1.15
N GLY A 108 -16.83 -7.99 0.55
CA GLY A 108 -16.78 -8.18 -0.90
C GLY A 108 -15.39 -8.28 -1.52
N ARG A 109 -14.33 -8.38 -0.71
CA ARG A 109 -12.99 -8.72 -1.20
C ARG A 109 -13.03 -10.03 -2.00
N PHE A 110 -12.17 -10.18 -3.00
CA PHE A 110 -12.09 -11.37 -3.88
C PHE A 110 -12.02 -12.71 -3.13
N GLU A 111 -11.51 -12.72 -1.91
CA GLU A 111 -11.55 -13.86 -0.97
C GLU A 111 -11.44 -13.32 0.48
N THR A 112 -11.89 -14.09 1.45
CA THR A 112 -11.78 -13.76 2.87
C THR A 112 -10.33 -13.94 3.36
N ILE A 113 -9.99 -13.29 4.49
CA ILE A 113 -8.68 -13.51 5.14
C ILE A 113 -8.51 -14.97 5.54
N GLU A 114 -9.58 -15.65 5.97
CA GLU A 114 -9.54 -17.07 6.32
C GLU A 114 -9.27 -17.96 5.09
N GLU A 115 -9.85 -17.65 3.94
CA GLU A 115 -9.54 -18.36 2.68
C GLU A 115 -8.10 -18.15 2.25
N SER A 116 -7.56 -16.91 2.37
CA SER A 116 -6.14 -16.63 2.12
C SER A 116 -5.24 -17.43 3.08
N ARG A 117 -5.59 -17.47 4.37
CA ARG A 117 -4.86 -18.22 5.40
C ARG A 117 -4.87 -19.73 5.11
N ARG A 118 -6.02 -20.28 4.75
CA ARG A 118 -6.15 -21.68 4.33
C ARG A 118 -5.30 -21.98 3.10
N GLY A 119 -5.33 -21.13 2.08
CA GLY A 119 -4.49 -21.24 0.90
C GLY A 119 -2.99 -21.30 1.25
N LEU A 120 -2.52 -20.49 2.18
CA LEU A 120 -1.13 -20.52 2.65
C LEU A 120 -0.73 -21.87 3.27
N TRP A 121 -1.63 -22.49 4.05
CA TRP A 121 -1.37 -23.80 4.67
C TRP A 121 -1.48 -24.96 3.69
N GLU A 122 -2.44 -24.93 2.78
CA GLU A 122 -2.74 -26.03 1.88
C GLU A 122 -1.91 -26.01 0.59
N GLN A 123 -1.66 -24.83 0.05
CA GLN A 123 -1.03 -24.61 -1.27
C GLN A 123 0.38 -24.00 -1.18
N GLY A 124 0.72 -23.43 -0.01
CA GLY A 124 1.99 -22.73 0.20
C GLY A 124 1.98 -21.26 -0.27
N VAL A 125 3.09 -20.59 0.03
CA VAL A 125 3.26 -19.15 -0.26
C VAL A 125 3.25 -18.88 -1.76
N GLU A 126 3.93 -19.73 -2.55
CA GLU A 126 4.06 -19.54 -4.00
C GLU A 126 2.70 -19.52 -4.69
N ALA A 127 1.95 -20.59 -4.57
CA ALA A 127 0.65 -20.72 -5.25
C ALA A 127 -0.35 -19.66 -4.76
N THR A 128 -0.38 -19.40 -3.44
CA THR A 128 -1.25 -18.38 -2.85
C THR A 128 -0.86 -16.99 -3.28
N GLY A 129 0.43 -16.65 -3.25
CA GLY A 129 0.95 -15.35 -3.65
C GLY A 129 0.69 -15.05 -5.13
N ARG A 130 0.96 -15.99 -6.03
CA ARG A 130 0.67 -15.86 -7.47
C ARG A 130 -0.83 -15.64 -7.73
N ARG A 131 -1.67 -16.43 -7.07
CA ARG A 131 -3.13 -16.32 -7.20
C ARG A 131 -3.65 -14.98 -6.71
N ILE A 132 -3.17 -14.49 -5.57
CA ILE A 132 -3.52 -13.17 -5.03
C ILE A 132 -3.02 -12.07 -5.95
N ALA A 133 -1.75 -12.12 -6.39
CA ALA A 133 -1.18 -11.14 -7.31
C ALA A 133 -1.96 -11.04 -8.63
N ALA A 134 -2.47 -12.15 -9.17
CA ALA A 134 -3.30 -12.15 -10.37
C ALA A 134 -4.57 -11.31 -10.22
N THR A 135 -5.13 -11.19 -9.00
CA THR A 135 -6.32 -10.36 -8.75
C THR A 135 -6.04 -8.86 -8.82
N TRP A 136 -4.78 -8.43 -8.78
CA TRP A 136 -4.37 -7.02 -8.80
C TRP A 136 -4.39 -6.39 -10.19
N PHE A 137 -4.60 -7.21 -11.22
CA PHE A 137 -4.56 -6.79 -12.63
C PHE A 137 -5.90 -7.07 -13.32
N MET A 138 -6.34 -6.18 -14.19
CA MET A 138 -7.54 -6.37 -15.00
C MET A 138 -7.47 -7.66 -15.83
N ARG A 139 -6.26 -7.97 -16.35
CA ARG A 139 -6.00 -9.14 -17.21
C ARG A 139 -5.45 -10.35 -16.44
N GLY A 140 -5.49 -10.33 -15.10
CA GLY A 140 -4.93 -11.39 -14.28
C GLY A 140 -3.44 -11.59 -14.56
N GLU A 141 -3.02 -12.83 -14.75
CA GLU A 141 -1.62 -13.19 -15.03
C GLU A 141 -1.06 -12.58 -16.33
N ALA A 142 -1.92 -12.21 -17.28
CA ALA A 142 -1.52 -11.50 -18.49
C ALA A 142 -1.39 -9.96 -18.31
N GLY A 143 -1.56 -9.47 -17.08
CA GLY A 143 -1.40 -8.05 -16.73
C GLY A 143 0.05 -7.59 -16.80
N GLN A 144 0.24 -6.37 -17.30
CA GLN A 144 1.57 -5.75 -17.27
C GLN A 144 2.02 -5.56 -15.82
N GLY A 145 3.16 -6.12 -15.44
CA GLY A 145 3.70 -6.08 -14.08
C GLY A 145 3.29 -7.26 -13.19
N TYR A 146 2.46 -8.19 -13.69
CA TYR A 146 2.08 -9.38 -12.91
C TYR A 146 3.29 -10.20 -12.46
N GLU A 147 4.22 -10.53 -13.36
CA GLU A 147 5.39 -11.37 -13.01
C GLU A 147 6.24 -10.69 -11.92
N LEU A 148 6.45 -9.38 -11.98
CA LEU A 148 7.14 -8.66 -10.92
C LEU A 148 6.44 -8.85 -9.55
N CYS A 149 5.11 -8.69 -9.51
CA CYS A 149 4.35 -8.88 -8.28
C CYS A 149 4.36 -10.33 -7.79
N ALA A 150 4.27 -11.29 -8.72
CA ALA A 150 4.36 -12.71 -8.42
C ALA A 150 5.74 -13.07 -7.84
N GLU A 151 6.83 -12.58 -8.44
CA GLU A 151 8.18 -12.78 -7.92
C GLU A 151 8.41 -12.16 -6.53
N LEU A 152 7.86 -10.97 -6.29
CA LEU A 152 7.92 -10.34 -4.96
C LEU A 152 7.16 -11.16 -3.92
N ALA A 153 5.99 -11.69 -4.29
CA ALA A 153 5.21 -12.55 -3.40
C ALA A 153 5.97 -13.82 -2.98
N LEU A 154 6.81 -14.39 -3.88
CA LEU A 154 7.64 -15.56 -3.57
C LEU A 154 8.75 -15.27 -2.55
N GLN A 155 9.12 -14.01 -2.38
CA GLN A 155 10.15 -13.63 -1.40
C GLN A 155 9.61 -13.64 0.04
N ALA A 156 8.30 -13.60 0.24
CA ALA A 156 7.69 -13.65 1.56
C ALA A 156 7.83 -15.05 2.19
N THR A 157 8.11 -15.08 3.48
CA THR A 157 8.05 -16.34 4.24
C THR A 157 6.59 -16.68 4.59
N LEU A 158 6.30 -17.96 4.89
CA LEU A 158 4.98 -18.36 5.38
C LEU A 158 4.59 -17.59 6.65
N GLN A 159 5.56 -17.40 7.56
CA GLN A 159 5.35 -16.63 8.78
C GLN A 159 4.98 -15.18 8.49
N ALA A 160 5.69 -14.51 7.57
CA ALA A 160 5.39 -13.14 7.16
C ALA A 160 4.01 -13.00 6.51
N ALA A 161 3.66 -13.96 5.65
CA ALA A 161 2.35 -13.99 5.02
C ALA A 161 1.22 -14.14 6.05
N LEU A 162 1.37 -15.05 7.00
CA LEU A 162 0.39 -15.25 8.09
C LEU A 162 0.30 -14.01 9.02
N ALA A 163 1.44 -13.43 9.39
CA ALA A 163 1.51 -12.23 10.22
C ALA A 163 0.85 -11.02 9.56
N GLY A 164 1.06 -10.84 8.24
CA GLY A 164 0.40 -9.79 7.47
C GLY A 164 -1.13 -9.93 7.44
N LEU A 165 -1.65 -11.16 7.27
CA LEU A 165 -3.08 -11.43 7.35
C LEU A 165 -3.63 -11.13 8.76
N ALA A 166 -2.93 -11.57 9.81
CA ALA A 166 -3.30 -11.30 11.19
C ALA A 166 -3.32 -9.80 11.50
N ALA A 167 -2.32 -9.05 11.02
CA ALA A 167 -2.23 -7.61 11.20
C ALA A 167 -3.43 -6.89 10.56
N MET A 168 -3.83 -7.28 9.35
CA MET A 168 -4.98 -6.70 8.65
C MET A 168 -6.30 -7.07 9.34
N GLU A 169 -6.49 -8.32 9.75
CA GLU A 169 -7.76 -8.86 10.24
C GLU A 169 -8.37 -8.07 11.39
N VAL A 170 -7.52 -7.59 12.32
CA VAL A 170 -7.97 -6.88 13.52
C VAL A 170 -7.89 -5.36 13.41
N TRP A 171 -7.40 -4.85 12.29
CA TRP A 171 -7.12 -3.43 12.17
C TRP A 171 -8.34 -2.61 11.72
N SER A 172 -8.50 -1.43 12.33
CA SER A 172 -9.42 -0.38 11.91
C SER A 172 -8.81 1.00 12.17
N GLY A 173 -8.71 1.80 11.12
CA GLY A 173 -8.31 3.21 11.15
C GLY A 173 -9.48 4.19 11.20
N GLU A 174 -10.73 3.73 11.16
CA GLU A 174 -11.92 4.58 11.02
C GLU A 174 -11.96 5.76 12.00
N LYS A 175 -11.67 5.52 13.28
CA LYS A 175 -11.71 6.57 14.31
C LYS A 175 -10.64 7.65 14.15
N ALA A 176 -9.61 7.39 13.35
CA ALA A 176 -8.52 8.32 13.11
C ALA A 176 -8.75 9.21 11.89
N LEU A 177 -9.63 8.84 10.95
CA LEU A 177 -9.82 9.55 9.67
C LEU A 177 -10.12 11.04 9.86
N VAL A 178 -11.05 11.38 10.76
CA VAL A 178 -11.46 12.77 11.03
C VAL A 178 -10.32 13.63 11.64
N LYS A 179 -9.25 12.98 12.10
CA LYS A 179 -8.08 13.66 12.68
C LYS A 179 -6.99 13.93 11.65
N ILE A 180 -7.06 13.36 10.47
CA ILE A 180 -6.11 13.59 9.40
C ILE A 180 -6.29 15.02 8.90
N LYS A 181 -5.21 15.83 8.97
CA LYS A 181 -5.20 17.25 8.58
C LYS A 181 -4.27 17.54 7.42
N SER A 182 -3.36 16.63 7.11
CA SER A 182 -2.49 16.76 5.93
C SER A 182 -3.32 16.68 4.65
N PRO A 183 -3.01 17.47 3.62
CA PRO A 183 -3.61 17.30 2.31
C PRO A 183 -3.55 15.85 1.89
N THR A 184 -4.71 15.26 1.56
CA THR A 184 -4.85 13.84 1.31
C THR A 184 -5.45 13.58 -0.06
N LEU A 185 -4.84 12.66 -0.82
CA LEU A 185 -5.37 12.12 -2.06
C LEU A 185 -5.79 10.66 -1.83
N VAL A 186 -7.02 10.32 -2.15
CA VAL A 186 -7.50 8.94 -2.28
C VAL A 186 -7.43 8.55 -3.74
N LEU A 187 -6.62 7.54 -4.08
CA LEU A 187 -6.42 7.06 -5.44
C LEU A 187 -6.90 5.61 -5.56
N TRP A 188 -7.68 5.32 -6.60
CA TRP A 188 -8.30 4.01 -6.76
C TRP A 188 -8.49 3.64 -8.24
N GLY A 189 -8.30 2.36 -8.57
CA GLY A 189 -8.63 1.79 -9.87
C GLY A 189 -10.07 1.26 -9.87
N ASP A 190 -10.88 1.58 -10.87
CA ASP A 190 -12.31 1.23 -10.92
C ASP A 190 -12.58 -0.28 -11.04
N GLY A 191 -11.57 -1.06 -11.39
CA GLY A 191 -11.60 -2.54 -11.45
C GLY A 191 -10.96 -3.22 -10.24
N ASP A 192 -10.65 -2.50 -9.15
CA ASP A 192 -10.05 -3.09 -7.95
C ASP A 192 -10.98 -4.12 -7.30
N ARG A 193 -10.46 -5.35 -7.09
CA ARG A 193 -11.20 -6.46 -6.49
C ARG A 193 -10.84 -6.68 -5.02
N ALA A 194 -9.79 -6.02 -4.54
CA ALA A 194 -9.39 -6.08 -3.15
C ALA A 194 -10.13 -5.03 -2.31
N TYR A 195 -10.26 -3.82 -2.84
CA TYR A 195 -10.94 -2.69 -2.19
C TYR A 195 -12.05 -2.17 -3.09
N LEU A 196 -13.28 -2.60 -2.83
CA LEU A 196 -14.45 -2.15 -3.56
C LEU A 196 -14.80 -0.70 -3.22
N TRP A 197 -15.56 -0.02 -4.07
CA TRP A 197 -15.88 1.41 -3.97
C TRP A 197 -16.24 1.93 -2.57
N PRO A 198 -17.04 1.23 -1.72
CA PRO A 198 -17.35 1.72 -0.38
C PRO A 198 -16.11 1.99 0.50
N GLN A 199 -14.97 1.33 0.25
CA GLN A 199 -13.75 1.51 1.02
C GLN A 199 -13.05 2.84 0.69
N PRO A 200 -12.64 3.13 -0.57
CA PRO A 200 -12.07 4.42 -0.94
C PRO A 200 -13.08 5.58 -0.77
N GLU A 201 -14.38 5.35 -1.03
CA GLU A 201 -15.42 6.35 -0.77
C GLU A 201 -15.43 6.81 0.68
N LYS A 202 -15.33 5.88 1.63
CA LYS A 202 -15.31 6.20 3.04
C LYS A 202 -14.10 7.04 3.42
N LEU A 203 -12.90 6.69 2.93
CA LEU A 203 -11.70 7.51 3.12
C LEU A 203 -11.90 8.93 2.58
N TRP A 204 -12.38 9.05 1.35
CA TRP A 204 -12.61 10.34 0.71
C TRP A 204 -13.64 11.20 1.43
N ARG A 205 -14.73 10.61 1.93
CA ARG A 205 -15.80 11.36 2.61
C ARG A 205 -15.47 11.75 4.05
N GLU A 206 -14.71 10.91 4.76
CA GLU A 206 -14.45 11.11 6.20
C GLU A 206 -13.14 11.86 6.48
N ILE A 207 -12.23 11.95 5.52
CA ILE A 207 -11.03 12.79 5.63
C ILE A 207 -11.37 14.18 5.07
N ASP A 208 -11.32 15.18 5.94
CA ASP A 208 -11.66 16.56 5.59
C ASP A 208 -10.76 17.11 4.47
N GLY A 209 -11.34 17.62 3.40
CA GLY A 209 -10.64 18.18 2.24
C GLY A 209 -9.89 17.13 1.38
N ALA A 210 -10.17 15.83 1.55
CA ALA A 210 -9.54 14.81 0.72
C ALA A 210 -9.93 14.95 -0.76
N GLN A 211 -8.93 14.87 -1.63
CA GLN A 211 -9.11 14.78 -3.08
C GLN A 211 -9.34 13.31 -3.49
N LEU A 212 -9.99 13.08 -4.62
CA LEU A 212 -10.26 11.76 -5.16
C LEU A 212 -9.77 11.64 -6.61
N ALA A 213 -9.00 10.61 -6.88
CA ALA A 213 -8.65 10.20 -8.24
C ALA A 213 -9.12 8.76 -8.50
N VAL A 214 -9.95 8.59 -9.51
CA VAL A 214 -10.38 7.27 -10.00
C VAL A 214 -9.76 7.03 -11.36
N ILE A 215 -8.94 5.97 -11.48
CA ILE A 215 -8.28 5.63 -12.74
C ILE A 215 -9.08 4.54 -13.45
N PRO A 216 -9.66 4.82 -14.61
CA PRO A 216 -10.56 3.90 -15.31
C PRO A 216 -9.79 2.74 -15.93
N GLY A 217 -10.39 1.53 -15.93
CA GLY A 217 -9.87 0.33 -16.56
C GLY A 217 -8.54 -0.13 -15.98
N CYS A 218 -8.38 0.01 -14.66
CA CYS A 218 -7.28 -0.56 -13.87
C CYS A 218 -7.84 -1.28 -12.67
N ALA A 219 -7.13 -2.29 -12.22
CA ALA A 219 -7.42 -2.98 -10.98
C ALA A 219 -6.59 -2.39 -9.81
N HIS A 220 -6.10 -3.23 -8.93
CA HIS A 220 -5.40 -2.84 -7.70
C HIS A 220 -4.00 -2.26 -7.94
N ALA A 221 -3.30 -2.72 -8.98
CA ALA A 221 -1.92 -2.32 -9.31
C ALA A 221 -1.87 -1.19 -10.36
N VAL A 222 -2.60 -0.07 -10.15
CA VAL A 222 -2.66 1.08 -11.08
C VAL A 222 -1.27 1.59 -11.47
N HIS A 223 -0.33 1.63 -10.51
CA HIS A 223 1.05 2.10 -10.71
C HIS A 223 1.86 1.24 -11.70
N LEU A 224 1.40 0.00 -11.98
CA LEU A 224 1.97 -0.90 -12.98
C LEU A 224 1.12 -0.99 -14.24
N GLU A 225 -0.22 -1.03 -14.12
CA GLU A 225 -1.11 -1.14 -15.27
C GLU A 225 -1.20 0.16 -16.09
N LYS A 226 -1.18 1.31 -15.43
CA LYS A 226 -1.26 2.65 -16.05
C LYS A 226 -0.34 3.64 -15.33
N SER A 227 0.95 3.29 -15.27
CA SER A 227 1.96 4.07 -14.56
C SER A 227 1.97 5.54 -14.96
N TYR A 228 1.75 5.86 -16.25
CA TYR A 228 1.71 7.23 -16.74
C TYR A 228 0.57 8.07 -16.13
N LEU A 229 -0.64 7.49 -15.94
CA LEU A 229 -1.75 8.18 -15.26
C LEU A 229 -1.50 8.29 -13.77
N PHE A 230 -1.04 7.21 -13.15
CA PHE A 230 -0.67 7.21 -11.74
C PHE A 230 0.36 8.31 -11.43
N ASN A 231 1.44 8.36 -12.22
CA ASN A 231 2.51 9.34 -12.04
C ASN A 231 2.02 10.76 -12.30
N ALA A 232 1.19 11.00 -13.33
CA ALA A 232 0.64 12.33 -13.63
C ALA A 232 -0.25 12.85 -12.48
N VAL A 233 -1.13 12.01 -11.93
CA VAL A 233 -1.97 12.37 -10.78
C VAL A 233 -1.12 12.67 -9.54
N LEU A 234 -0.08 11.86 -9.29
CA LEU A 234 0.83 12.13 -8.17
C LEU A 234 1.62 13.42 -8.37
N GLN A 235 2.13 13.68 -9.58
CA GLN A 235 2.87 14.91 -9.88
C GLN A 235 2.02 16.16 -9.64
N ASP A 236 0.78 16.14 -10.10
CA ASP A 236 -0.19 17.22 -9.88
C ASP A 236 -0.41 17.45 -8.39
N PHE A 237 -0.83 16.41 -7.67
CA PHE A 237 -1.10 16.50 -6.24
C PHE A 237 0.13 16.91 -5.41
N LEU A 238 1.31 16.36 -5.69
CA LEU A 238 2.53 16.66 -4.94
C LEU A 238 3.11 18.05 -5.30
N GLY A 239 2.86 18.54 -6.53
CA GLY A 239 3.33 19.83 -7.03
C GLY A 239 2.51 21.04 -6.57
N GLU A 240 1.27 20.86 -6.09
CA GLU A 240 0.46 21.95 -5.50
C GLU A 240 1.17 22.51 -4.25
N GLU A 241 1.31 23.84 -4.16
CA GLU A 241 1.86 24.57 -3.00
C GLU A 241 0.81 24.74 -1.89
#